data_4447914b877432bad85ce139f4de014e
#
_entry.id   4447914b877432bad85ce139f4de014e
#
_cell.length_a   1.000
_cell.length_b   1.000
_cell.length_c   1.000
_cell.angle_alpha   90.00
_cell.angle_beta   90.00
_cell.angle_gamma   90.00
#
_symmetry.space_group_name_H-M   'P 1'
#
loop_
_entity.id
_entity.type
_entity.pdbx_description
1 polymer ?
#
loop_
_entity_poly.entity_id
_entity_poly.type
_entity_poly.pdbx_seq_one_letter_code
_entity_poly.pdbx_strand_id
1 'polypeptide(L)'
;MPTTTDTPISPATATMLVRLEKYVLPIICGFLAWQRLRYLQQQYTAWHFVNSHPGMSLFAPRVFYADLTKNFLIFAIQAFTGLTLLSNRAPAVLPDKLKHVMVPLAASYYMILYGLVGYFPMSMQQSMLPDAWRFPVAMAALACSIIGYAIAVWAIVYLRRSFAVFVSVRDVVTNGPYRLVRHPIYCGYLLDAAGLLLAASSVGMLLLCCGYVVLLVCRARMEEEMLAKSDPAYRHYLARTGFLFPRLASLAG
;
A
#
# COMPACT_ATOMS: atom_id res chain seq x y z
N MET A 1 -2.35 26.53 19.12
CA MET A 1 -2.61 25.36 19.99
C MET A 1 -1.96 24.14 19.37
N PRO A 2 -1.14 23.36 20.09
CA PRO A 2 -0.65 22.10 19.53
C PRO A 2 -1.84 21.20 19.22
N THR A 3 -1.87 20.64 18.02
CA THR A 3 -2.90 19.68 17.65
C THR A 3 -2.76 18.45 18.55
N THR A 4 -3.85 17.77 18.89
CA THR A 4 -3.85 16.54 19.72
C THR A 4 -2.90 15.46 19.17
N THR A 5 -2.55 15.53 17.89
CA THR A 5 -1.63 14.60 17.21
C THR A 5 -0.16 14.86 17.49
N ASP A 6 0.21 16.05 18.00
CA ASP A 6 1.59 16.40 18.40
C ASP A 6 1.91 16.01 19.85
N THR A 7 1.03 15.29 20.52
CA THR A 7 1.24 14.80 21.89
C THR A 7 2.47 13.91 21.94
N PRO A 8 3.46 14.23 22.82
CA PRO A 8 4.63 13.37 23.00
C PRO A 8 4.23 12.05 23.67
N ILE A 9 4.90 10.98 23.29
CA ILE A 9 4.72 9.67 23.93
C ILE A 9 5.95 9.32 24.76
N SER A 10 5.74 8.61 25.87
CA SER A 10 6.84 8.19 26.72
C SER A 10 7.71 7.15 26.02
N PRO A 11 9.03 7.06 26.31
CA PRO A 11 9.90 6.03 25.76
C PRO A 11 9.41 4.61 26.02
N ALA A 12 8.78 4.37 27.17
CA ALA A 12 8.20 3.07 27.52
C ALA A 12 7.02 2.74 26.59
N THR A 13 6.12 3.69 26.35
CA THR A 13 5.00 3.55 25.43
C THR A 13 5.50 3.32 23.99
N ALA A 14 6.50 4.09 23.54
CA ALA A 14 7.10 3.92 22.22
C ALA A 14 7.70 2.52 22.04
N THR A 15 8.41 2.01 23.06
CA THR A 15 8.97 0.65 23.04
C THR A 15 7.86 -0.41 22.99
N MET A 16 6.79 -0.23 23.76
CA MET A 16 5.63 -1.13 23.72
C MET A 16 4.99 -1.14 22.33
N LEU A 17 4.78 0.01 21.72
CA LEU A 17 4.19 0.13 20.37
C LEU A 17 5.04 -0.56 19.31
N VAL A 18 6.37 -0.41 19.35
CA VAL A 18 7.29 -1.11 18.43
C VAL A 18 7.27 -2.63 18.65
N ARG A 19 7.08 -3.10 19.89
CA ARG A 19 6.85 -4.53 20.16
C ARG A 19 5.52 -5.01 19.58
N LEU A 20 4.45 -4.23 19.70
CA LEU A 20 3.16 -4.54 19.08
C LEU A 20 3.29 -4.58 17.55
N GLU A 21 4.00 -3.62 16.94
CA GLU A 21 4.32 -3.65 15.51
C GLU A 21 4.99 -4.97 15.11
N LYS A 22 5.99 -5.42 15.88
CA LYS A 22 6.79 -6.60 15.58
C LYS A 22 6.03 -7.92 15.76
N TYR A 23 5.12 -8.02 16.71
CA TYR A 23 4.49 -9.30 17.07
C TYR A 23 3.01 -9.37 16.71
N VAL A 24 2.27 -8.26 16.79
CA VAL A 24 0.82 -8.25 16.52
C VAL A 24 0.51 -8.02 15.06
N LEU A 25 1.18 -7.04 14.41
CA LEU A 25 0.91 -6.76 13.01
C LEU A 25 1.23 -7.93 12.07
N PRO A 26 2.29 -8.75 12.27
CA PRO A 26 2.48 -9.97 11.47
C PRO A 26 1.35 -10.98 11.58
N ILE A 27 0.71 -11.10 12.74
CA ILE A 27 -0.45 -11.99 12.92
C ILE A 27 -1.61 -11.48 12.05
N ILE A 28 -1.87 -10.16 12.06
CA ILE A 28 -2.88 -9.53 11.21
C ILE A 28 -2.54 -9.75 9.73
N CYS A 29 -1.30 -9.51 9.33
CA CYS A 29 -0.84 -9.74 7.97
C CYS A 29 -0.99 -11.21 7.54
N GLY A 30 -0.65 -12.15 8.42
CA GLY A 30 -0.81 -13.59 8.21
C GLY A 30 -2.28 -13.98 8.03
N PHE A 31 -3.17 -13.43 8.85
CA PHE A 31 -4.62 -13.65 8.74
C PHE A 31 -5.16 -13.08 7.40
N LEU A 32 -4.76 -11.87 7.02
CA LEU A 32 -5.17 -11.28 5.74
C LEU A 32 -4.62 -12.05 4.54
N ALA A 33 -3.38 -12.53 4.62
CA ALA A 33 -2.77 -13.37 3.60
C ALA A 33 -3.53 -14.71 3.47
N TRP A 34 -3.88 -15.34 4.60
CA TRP A 34 -4.68 -16.56 4.60
C TRP A 34 -6.08 -16.35 4.01
N GLN A 35 -6.76 -15.26 4.36
CA GLN A 35 -8.03 -14.88 3.75
C GLN A 35 -7.91 -14.72 2.23
N ARG A 36 -6.83 -14.10 1.77
CA ARG A 36 -6.56 -13.93 0.34
C ARG A 36 -6.28 -15.26 -0.36
N LEU A 37 -5.55 -16.14 0.29
CA LEU A 37 -5.29 -17.49 -0.25
C LEU A 37 -6.59 -18.30 -0.39
N ARG A 38 -7.48 -18.24 0.60
CA ARG A 38 -8.81 -18.87 0.50
C ARG A 38 -9.64 -18.29 -0.64
N TYR A 39 -9.60 -16.98 -0.82
CA TYR A 39 -10.29 -16.32 -1.95
C TYR A 39 -9.74 -16.80 -3.31
N LEU A 40 -8.42 -16.88 -3.46
CA LEU A 40 -7.78 -17.42 -4.66
C LEU A 40 -8.20 -18.87 -4.94
N GLN A 41 -8.26 -19.70 -3.91
CA GLN A 41 -8.71 -21.08 -4.02
C GLN A 41 -10.18 -21.16 -4.48
N GLN A 42 -11.05 -20.33 -3.91
CA GLN A 42 -12.46 -20.27 -4.29
C GLN A 42 -12.63 -19.80 -5.75
N GLN A 43 -11.90 -18.77 -6.16
CA GLN A 43 -11.91 -18.31 -7.55
C GLN A 43 -11.47 -19.41 -8.53
N TYR A 44 -10.38 -20.11 -8.20
CA TYR A 44 -9.87 -21.20 -9.03
C TYR A 44 -10.88 -22.34 -9.15
N THR A 45 -11.50 -22.74 -8.04
CA THR A 45 -12.53 -23.80 -8.02
C THR A 45 -13.76 -23.38 -8.85
N ALA A 46 -14.23 -22.14 -8.69
CA ALA A 46 -15.35 -21.61 -9.45
C ALA A 46 -15.05 -21.57 -10.95
N TRP A 47 -13.83 -21.14 -11.32
CA TRP A 47 -13.38 -21.15 -12.71
C TRP A 47 -13.35 -22.56 -13.32
N HIS A 48 -12.81 -23.54 -12.59
CA HIS A 48 -12.82 -24.95 -13.03
C HIS A 48 -14.23 -25.49 -13.21
N PHE A 49 -15.12 -25.19 -12.27
CA PHE A 49 -16.53 -25.60 -12.36
C PHE A 49 -17.21 -25.03 -13.60
N VAL A 50 -17.08 -23.72 -13.83
CA VAL A 50 -17.67 -23.04 -15.00
C VAL A 50 -17.13 -23.61 -16.31
N ASN A 51 -15.82 -23.86 -16.43
CA ASN A 51 -15.21 -24.38 -17.64
C ASN A 51 -15.52 -25.85 -17.91
N SER A 52 -15.89 -26.62 -16.89
CA SER A 52 -16.32 -28.02 -17.07
C SER A 52 -17.79 -28.18 -17.52
N HIS A 53 -18.57 -27.06 -17.52
CA HIS A 53 -19.97 -27.09 -17.91
C HIS A 53 -20.18 -26.22 -19.16
N PRO A 54 -20.32 -26.84 -20.37
CA PRO A 54 -20.55 -26.12 -21.63
C PRO A 54 -21.80 -25.24 -21.54
N GLY A 55 -21.64 -23.94 -21.83
CA GLY A 55 -22.71 -22.94 -21.77
C GLY A 55 -22.67 -21.97 -20.61
N MET A 56 -21.80 -22.18 -19.64
CA MET A 56 -21.64 -21.30 -18.44
C MET A 56 -20.45 -20.33 -18.51
N SER A 57 -19.94 -19.94 -19.66
CA SER A 57 -18.79 -19.02 -19.70
C SER A 57 -19.19 -17.62 -19.21
N LEU A 58 -18.90 -17.30 -17.96
CA LEU A 58 -19.21 -16.03 -17.31
C LEU A 58 -18.16 -14.93 -17.58
N PHE A 59 -16.91 -15.29 -17.89
CA PHE A 59 -15.83 -14.32 -18.08
C PHE A 59 -14.82 -14.76 -19.14
N ALA A 60 -14.25 -13.79 -19.86
CA ALA A 60 -13.12 -14.08 -20.74
C ALA A 60 -11.92 -14.59 -19.93
N PRO A 61 -11.23 -15.67 -20.38
CA PRO A 61 -10.08 -16.25 -19.67
C PRO A 61 -9.02 -15.22 -19.25
N ARG A 62 -8.78 -14.21 -20.10
CA ARG A 62 -7.80 -13.15 -19.85
C ARG A 62 -8.14 -12.31 -18.62
N VAL A 63 -9.43 -12.03 -18.37
CA VAL A 63 -9.88 -11.27 -17.19
C VAL A 63 -9.67 -12.09 -15.93
N PHE A 64 -9.99 -13.37 -15.97
CA PHE A 64 -9.76 -14.28 -14.85
C PHE A 64 -8.28 -14.34 -14.45
N TYR A 65 -7.38 -14.59 -15.38
CA TYR A 65 -5.94 -14.67 -15.10
C TYR A 65 -5.37 -13.33 -14.60
N ALA A 66 -5.83 -12.20 -15.12
CA ALA A 66 -5.41 -10.89 -14.67
C ALA A 66 -5.85 -10.63 -13.22
N ASP A 67 -7.11 -10.96 -12.88
CA ASP A 67 -7.60 -10.81 -11.49
C ASP A 67 -6.91 -11.80 -10.54
N LEU A 68 -6.64 -13.02 -10.97
CA LEU A 68 -5.86 -14.01 -10.23
C LEU A 68 -4.46 -13.47 -9.94
N THR A 69 -3.79 -12.88 -10.94
CA THR A 69 -2.46 -12.26 -10.79
C THR A 69 -2.49 -11.11 -9.76
N LYS A 70 -3.46 -10.21 -9.87
CA LYS A 70 -3.64 -9.11 -8.90
C LYS A 70 -3.79 -9.65 -7.48
N ASN A 71 -4.68 -10.63 -7.28
CA ASN A 71 -4.94 -11.20 -5.96
C ASN A 71 -3.74 -11.97 -5.41
N PHE A 72 -2.94 -12.61 -6.26
CA PHE A 72 -1.67 -13.23 -5.87
C PHE A 72 -0.65 -12.18 -5.42
N LEU A 73 -0.55 -11.03 -6.10
CA LEU A 73 0.34 -9.94 -5.68
C LEU A 73 -0.10 -9.34 -4.35
N ILE A 74 -1.41 -9.19 -4.10
CA ILE A 74 -1.94 -8.76 -2.79
C ILE A 74 -1.56 -9.77 -1.70
N PHE A 75 -1.71 -11.07 -1.97
CA PHE A 75 -1.25 -12.12 -1.05
C PHE A 75 0.25 -11.98 -0.77
N ALA A 76 1.07 -11.80 -1.82
CA ALA A 76 2.51 -11.64 -1.68
C ALA A 76 2.89 -10.43 -0.82
N ILE A 77 2.25 -9.27 -1.03
CA ILE A 77 2.48 -8.09 -0.18
C ILE A 77 2.16 -8.39 1.29
N GLN A 78 1.03 -8.99 1.58
CA GLN A 78 0.61 -9.28 2.95
C GLN A 78 1.58 -10.27 3.61
N ALA A 79 1.96 -11.33 2.91
CA ALA A 79 2.92 -12.33 3.39
C ALA A 79 4.31 -11.72 3.62
N PHE A 80 4.86 -10.98 2.64
CA PHE A 80 6.16 -10.33 2.77
C PHE A 80 6.16 -9.26 3.86
N THR A 81 5.09 -8.47 3.98
CA THR A 81 4.95 -7.49 5.07
C THR A 81 5.01 -8.18 6.44
N GLY A 82 4.25 -9.26 6.63
CA GLY A 82 4.29 -10.03 7.87
C GLY A 82 5.68 -10.59 8.18
N LEU A 83 6.33 -11.21 7.19
CA LEU A 83 7.68 -11.79 7.34
C LEU A 83 8.73 -10.71 7.63
N THR A 84 8.67 -9.56 6.95
CA THR A 84 9.62 -8.47 7.17
C THR A 84 9.44 -7.85 8.55
N LEU A 85 8.21 -7.69 9.04
CA LEU A 85 7.94 -7.20 10.40
C LEU A 85 8.48 -8.16 11.48
N LEU A 86 8.33 -9.47 11.32
CA LEU A 86 8.90 -10.47 12.23
C LEU A 86 10.42 -10.41 12.27
N SER A 87 11.06 -10.18 11.11
CA SER A 87 12.51 -10.19 10.94
C SER A 87 13.15 -8.81 11.03
N ASN A 88 12.37 -7.75 11.25
CA ASN A 88 12.86 -6.38 11.25
C ASN A 88 13.88 -6.14 12.38
N ARG A 89 14.82 -5.23 12.12
CA ARG A 89 15.77 -4.76 13.13
C ARG A 89 15.11 -3.82 14.11
N ALA A 90 15.63 -3.77 15.32
CA ALA A 90 15.24 -2.73 16.28
C ALA A 90 15.48 -1.34 15.68
N PRO A 91 14.56 -0.39 15.85
CA PRO A 91 14.76 0.96 15.36
C PRO A 91 15.87 1.66 16.15
N ALA A 92 16.69 2.45 15.47
CA ALA A 92 17.68 3.34 16.09
C ALA A 92 17.00 4.53 16.78
N VAL A 93 15.87 5.01 16.23
CA VAL A 93 15.05 6.07 16.82
C VAL A 93 13.61 5.61 16.90
N LEU A 94 13.03 5.70 18.10
CA LEU A 94 11.64 5.35 18.39
C LEU A 94 10.69 6.47 17.94
N PRO A 95 9.41 6.16 17.65
CA PRO A 95 8.40 7.20 17.46
C PRO A 95 8.26 8.03 18.74
N ASP A 96 8.39 9.34 18.61
CA ASP A 96 8.37 10.30 19.74
C ASP A 96 7.01 11.00 19.91
N LYS A 97 6.16 10.95 18.89
CA LYS A 97 4.84 11.60 18.87
C LYS A 97 3.75 10.62 18.46
N LEU A 98 2.54 10.84 18.98
CA LEU A 98 1.38 10.02 18.67
C LEU A 98 1.08 9.96 17.15
N LYS A 99 1.29 11.06 16.43
CA LYS A 99 1.12 11.10 14.96
C LYS A 99 2.03 10.12 14.22
N HIS A 100 3.24 9.82 14.74
CA HIS A 100 4.18 8.86 14.14
C HIS A 100 3.70 7.40 14.24
N VAL A 101 2.62 7.16 14.96
CA VAL A 101 1.95 5.87 15.08
C VAL A 101 0.60 5.89 14.37
N MET A 102 -0.24 6.90 14.67
CA MET A 102 -1.63 6.94 14.20
C MET A 102 -1.75 7.18 12.69
N VAL A 103 -0.96 8.11 12.13
CA VAL A 103 -1.02 8.40 10.68
C VAL A 103 -0.55 7.21 9.85
N PRO A 104 0.57 6.52 10.17
CA PRO A 104 0.96 5.30 9.49
C PRO A 104 -0.06 4.16 9.59
N LEU A 105 -0.66 3.96 10.77
CA LEU A 105 -1.73 2.98 10.93
C LEU A 105 -2.93 3.33 10.05
N ALA A 106 -3.39 4.58 10.12
CA ALA A 106 -4.49 5.05 9.28
C ALA A 106 -4.17 4.85 7.80
N ALA A 107 -2.97 5.24 7.33
CA ALA A 107 -2.56 5.06 5.95
C ALA A 107 -2.48 3.58 5.53
N SER A 108 -1.99 2.69 6.41
CA SER A 108 -1.86 1.26 6.10
C SER A 108 -3.18 0.53 5.98
N TYR A 109 -4.18 0.95 6.75
CA TYR A 109 -5.49 0.29 6.79
C TYR A 109 -6.62 1.11 6.16
N TYR A 110 -6.31 2.30 5.60
CA TYR A 110 -7.31 3.20 5.01
C TYR A 110 -8.17 2.54 3.95
N MET A 111 -7.57 1.69 3.12
CA MET A 111 -8.30 1.02 2.03
C MET A 111 -9.30 -0.03 2.51
N ILE A 112 -9.29 -0.40 3.80
CA ILE A 112 -10.40 -1.17 4.39
C ILE A 112 -11.70 -0.38 4.30
N LEU A 113 -11.62 0.95 4.36
CA LEU A 113 -12.76 1.85 4.21
C LEU A 113 -13.40 1.78 2.80
N TYR A 114 -12.72 1.14 1.82
CA TYR A 114 -13.32 0.85 0.52
C TYR A 114 -14.65 0.10 0.67
N GLY A 115 -14.75 -0.83 1.61
CA GLY A 115 -16.00 -1.52 1.91
C GLY A 115 -17.11 -0.58 2.38
N LEU A 116 -16.78 0.61 2.92
CA LEU A 116 -17.74 1.60 3.35
C LEU A 116 -18.35 2.41 2.21
N VAL A 117 -17.78 2.37 1.01
CA VAL A 117 -18.36 3.06 -0.17
C VAL A 117 -19.78 2.57 -0.44
N GLY A 118 -20.07 1.31 -0.15
CA GLY A 118 -21.44 0.74 -0.25
C GLY A 118 -22.47 1.40 0.66
N TYR A 119 -22.05 2.12 1.70
CA TYR A 119 -22.92 2.88 2.61
C TYR A 119 -23.11 4.34 2.21
N PHE A 120 -22.42 4.81 1.18
CA PHE A 120 -22.61 6.17 0.67
C PHE A 120 -23.95 6.30 -0.05
N PRO A 121 -24.51 7.53 -0.18
CA PRO A 121 -25.70 7.76 -0.98
C PRO A 121 -25.57 7.18 -2.39
N MET A 122 -26.66 6.64 -2.93
CA MET A 122 -26.65 5.99 -4.26
C MET A 122 -26.08 6.90 -5.36
N SER A 123 -26.32 8.22 -5.27
CA SER A 123 -25.73 9.21 -6.19
C SER A 123 -24.20 9.24 -6.19
N MET A 124 -23.56 8.92 -5.05
CA MET A 124 -22.10 8.87 -4.93
C MET A 124 -21.51 7.51 -5.31
N GLN A 125 -22.33 6.47 -5.42
CA GLN A 125 -21.90 5.12 -5.83
C GLN A 125 -22.02 4.91 -7.34
N GLN A 126 -22.85 5.68 -8.02
CA GLN A 126 -23.09 5.53 -9.45
C GLN A 126 -21.80 5.78 -10.22
N SER A 127 -21.52 4.88 -11.17
CA SER A 127 -20.41 5.06 -12.11
C SER A 127 -20.71 6.24 -13.05
N MET A 128 -19.76 7.14 -13.18
CA MET A 128 -19.82 8.26 -14.13
C MET A 128 -19.46 7.85 -15.56
N LEU A 129 -19.09 6.60 -15.78
CA LEU A 129 -18.67 6.10 -17.09
C LEU A 129 -19.87 5.62 -17.92
N PRO A 130 -19.94 5.98 -19.21
CA PRO A 130 -20.85 5.35 -20.17
C PRO A 130 -20.56 3.85 -20.28
N ASP A 131 -21.60 3.04 -20.55
CA ASP A 131 -21.50 1.57 -20.60
C ASP A 131 -20.45 1.08 -21.60
N ALA A 132 -20.31 1.75 -22.75
CA ALA A 132 -19.30 1.41 -23.77
C ALA A 132 -17.85 1.48 -23.27
N TRP A 133 -17.57 2.29 -22.23
CA TRP A 133 -16.22 2.48 -21.68
C TRP A 133 -15.93 1.60 -20.47
N ARG A 134 -16.94 0.95 -19.89
CA ARG A 134 -16.77 0.17 -18.64
C ARG A 134 -15.74 -0.94 -18.79
N PHE A 135 -15.78 -1.70 -19.86
CA PHE A 135 -14.85 -2.81 -20.06
C PHE A 135 -13.40 -2.35 -20.31
N PRO A 136 -13.10 -1.45 -21.27
CA PRO A 136 -11.72 -0.99 -21.47
C PRO A 136 -11.15 -0.28 -20.23
N VAL A 137 -11.95 0.50 -19.50
CA VAL A 137 -11.52 1.16 -18.28
C VAL A 137 -11.27 0.15 -17.15
N ALA A 138 -12.12 -0.89 -17.02
CA ALA A 138 -11.88 -1.97 -16.06
C ALA A 138 -10.56 -2.72 -16.33
N MET A 139 -10.21 -2.92 -17.60
CA MET A 139 -8.92 -3.52 -17.97
C MET A 139 -7.74 -2.61 -17.64
N ALA A 140 -7.86 -1.31 -17.91
CA ALA A 140 -6.84 -0.33 -17.51
C ALA A 140 -6.69 -0.26 -15.97
N ALA A 141 -7.80 -0.26 -15.24
CA ALA A 141 -7.83 -0.30 -13.79
C ALA A 141 -7.10 -1.54 -13.23
N LEU A 142 -7.38 -2.69 -13.79
CA LEU A 142 -6.72 -3.94 -13.41
C LEU A 142 -5.22 -3.91 -13.69
N ALA A 143 -4.82 -3.37 -14.85
CA ALA A 143 -3.41 -3.18 -15.18
C ALA A 143 -2.71 -2.24 -14.20
N CYS A 144 -3.32 -1.10 -13.84
CA CYS A 144 -2.81 -0.19 -12.81
C CYS A 144 -2.60 -0.90 -11.47
N SER A 145 -3.58 -1.68 -11.02
CA SER A 145 -3.47 -2.44 -9.76
C SER A 145 -2.35 -3.48 -9.81
N ILE A 146 -2.23 -4.25 -10.89
CA ILE A 146 -1.18 -5.26 -11.06
C ILE A 146 0.21 -4.60 -11.02
N ILE A 147 0.41 -3.53 -11.80
CA ILE A 147 1.68 -2.80 -11.83
C ILE A 147 1.97 -2.17 -10.46
N GLY A 148 0.97 -1.57 -9.83
CA GLY A 148 1.09 -0.97 -8.50
C GLY A 148 1.56 -1.98 -7.45
N TYR A 149 0.91 -3.14 -7.36
CA TYR A 149 1.31 -4.18 -6.43
C TYR A 149 2.67 -4.80 -6.78
N ALA A 150 3.01 -4.95 -8.06
CA ALA A 150 4.33 -5.42 -8.48
C ALA A 150 5.45 -4.48 -8.00
N ILE A 151 5.26 -3.15 -8.15
CA ILE A 151 6.19 -2.14 -7.64
C ILE A 151 6.29 -2.24 -6.10
N ALA A 152 5.18 -2.37 -5.40
CA ALA A 152 5.16 -2.46 -3.94
C ALA A 152 5.87 -3.72 -3.44
N VAL A 153 5.62 -4.89 -4.04
CA VAL A 153 6.34 -6.15 -3.72
C VAL A 153 7.83 -5.99 -3.96
N TRP A 154 8.23 -5.46 -5.11
CA TRP A 154 9.63 -5.20 -5.43
C TRP A 154 10.29 -4.30 -4.38
N ALA A 155 9.63 -3.21 -3.99
CA ALA A 155 10.14 -2.29 -2.99
C ALA A 155 10.26 -2.94 -1.60
N ILE A 156 9.27 -3.71 -1.14
CA ILE A 156 9.31 -4.41 0.15
C ILE A 156 10.46 -5.43 0.18
N VAL A 157 10.69 -6.16 -0.90
CA VAL A 157 11.81 -7.12 -1.00
C VAL A 157 13.17 -6.43 -0.82
N TYR A 158 13.35 -5.21 -1.35
CA TYR A 158 14.58 -4.44 -1.15
C TYR A 158 14.69 -3.85 0.26
N LEU A 159 13.57 -3.44 0.85
CA LEU A 159 13.55 -2.87 2.20
C LEU A 159 13.87 -3.91 3.28
N ARG A 160 13.43 -5.15 3.08
CA ARG A 160 13.73 -6.30 3.97
C ARG A 160 13.53 -5.94 5.46
N ARG A 161 14.61 -6.07 6.27
CA ARG A 161 14.60 -5.84 7.72
C ARG A 161 14.48 -4.36 8.13
N SER A 162 14.58 -3.44 7.16
CA SER A 162 14.39 -1.99 7.40
C SER A 162 12.91 -1.58 7.28
N PHE A 163 12.00 -2.48 6.90
CA PHE A 163 10.58 -2.18 6.80
C PHE A 163 9.96 -1.90 8.16
N ALA A 164 9.14 -0.84 8.22
CA ALA A 164 8.36 -0.46 9.39
C ALA A 164 6.97 0.04 8.98
N VAL A 165 5.98 -0.19 9.84
CA VAL A 165 4.66 0.43 9.72
C VAL A 165 4.68 1.78 10.42
N PHE A 166 5.19 1.86 11.65
CA PHE A 166 5.34 3.11 12.39
C PHE A 166 6.52 3.93 11.89
N VAL A 167 6.41 5.26 11.96
CA VAL A 167 7.54 6.14 11.64
C VAL A 167 8.62 5.96 12.69
N SER A 168 9.70 5.31 12.30
CA SER A 168 10.86 4.99 13.15
C SER A 168 12.10 4.87 12.26
N VAL A 169 13.27 5.24 12.80
CA VAL A 169 14.52 5.20 12.02
C VAL A 169 15.13 3.80 12.08
N ARG A 170 15.35 3.24 10.92
CA ARG A 170 16.12 2.03 10.66
C ARG A 170 17.17 2.30 9.58
N ASP A 171 17.86 1.26 9.10
CA ASP A 171 18.85 1.42 8.03
C ASP A 171 18.19 2.01 6.77
N VAL A 172 18.82 3.04 6.19
CA VAL A 172 18.35 3.66 4.95
C VAL A 172 18.71 2.77 3.76
N VAL A 173 17.71 2.40 2.97
CA VAL A 173 17.88 1.63 1.73
C VAL A 173 17.82 2.58 0.55
N THR A 174 18.88 2.60 -0.28
CA THR A 174 19.00 3.48 -1.45
C THR A 174 19.12 2.71 -2.77
N ASN A 175 19.07 1.37 -2.72
CA ASN A 175 19.24 0.48 -3.86
C ASN A 175 17.90 0.05 -4.47
N GLY A 176 17.96 -0.55 -5.67
CA GLY A 176 16.77 -1.03 -6.38
C GLY A 176 15.80 0.09 -6.69
N PRO A 177 14.48 -0.06 -6.41
CA PRO A 177 13.50 0.97 -6.70
C PRO A 177 13.72 2.26 -5.90
N TYR A 178 14.41 2.20 -4.75
CA TYR A 178 14.77 3.35 -3.93
C TYR A 178 15.84 4.25 -4.57
N ARG A 179 16.55 3.75 -5.59
CA ARG A 179 17.45 4.58 -6.42
C ARG A 179 16.66 5.57 -7.28
N LEU A 180 15.45 5.21 -7.72
CA LEU A 180 14.63 6.01 -8.62
C LEU A 180 13.77 7.02 -7.86
N VAL A 181 13.06 6.54 -6.83
CA VAL A 181 12.17 7.35 -5.98
C VAL A 181 12.35 6.94 -4.52
N ARG A 182 12.09 7.89 -3.60
CA ARG A 182 12.26 7.65 -2.17
C ARG A 182 11.16 6.77 -1.57
N HIS A 183 9.95 6.82 -2.16
CA HIS A 183 8.78 6.11 -1.64
C HIS A 183 8.15 5.17 -2.68
N PRO A 184 8.89 4.15 -3.18
CA PRO A 184 8.38 3.28 -4.25
C PRO A 184 7.18 2.44 -3.80
N ILE A 185 7.08 2.05 -2.52
CA ILE A 185 5.89 1.38 -1.98
C ILE A 185 4.66 2.27 -2.13
N TYR A 186 4.79 3.57 -1.83
CA TYR A 186 3.66 4.51 -1.94
C TYR A 186 3.30 4.79 -3.39
N CYS A 187 4.28 4.81 -4.31
CA CYS A 187 4.00 4.86 -5.74
C CYS A 187 3.12 3.69 -6.18
N GLY A 188 3.46 2.47 -5.71
CA GLY A 188 2.67 1.28 -5.99
C GLY A 188 1.24 1.38 -5.44
N TYR A 189 1.09 1.82 -4.19
CA TYR A 189 -0.23 1.99 -3.57
C TYR A 189 -1.06 3.11 -4.21
N LEU A 190 -0.45 4.20 -4.65
CA LEU A 190 -1.14 5.27 -5.37
C LEU A 190 -1.60 4.81 -6.76
N LEU A 191 -0.81 3.97 -7.43
CA LEU A 191 -1.19 3.40 -8.71
C LEU A 191 -2.35 2.41 -8.57
N ASP A 192 -2.37 1.60 -7.51
CA ASP A 192 -3.51 0.74 -7.17
C ASP A 192 -4.76 1.57 -6.84
N ALA A 193 -4.62 2.63 -6.04
CA ALA A 193 -5.74 3.54 -5.74
C ALA A 193 -6.30 4.21 -7.00
N ALA A 194 -5.44 4.60 -7.96
CA ALA A 194 -5.87 5.08 -9.27
C ALA A 194 -6.64 4.00 -10.04
N GLY A 195 -6.17 2.74 -10.00
CA GLY A 195 -6.87 1.60 -10.55
C GLY A 195 -8.27 1.41 -9.94
N LEU A 196 -8.37 1.48 -8.62
CA LEU A 196 -9.67 1.38 -7.92
C LEU A 196 -10.61 2.55 -8.28
N LEU A 197 -10.07 3.77 -8.39
CA LEU A 197 -10.84 4.93 -8.83
C LEU A 197 -11.37 4.75 -10.24
N LEU A 198 -10.54 4.26 -11.17
CA LEU A 198 -10.96 3.94 -12.54
C LEU A 198 -12.05 2.85 -12.56
N ALA A 199 -11.87 1.79 -11.79
CA ALA A 199 -12.83 0.68 -11.73
C ALA A 199 -14.19 1.10 -11.20
N ALA A 200 -14.23 1.88 -10.13
CA ALA A 200 -15.47 2.37 -9.53
C ALA A 200 -16.04 3.57 -10.29
N SER A 201 -15.16 4.47 -10.76
CA SER A 201 -15.50 5.72 -11.48
C SER A 201 -16.63 6.50 -10.81
N SER A 202 -16.60 6.59 -9.47
CA SER A 202 -17.65 7.20 -8.67
C SER A 202 -17.11 8.32 -7.76
N VAL A 203 -17.98 9.29 -7.41
CA VAL A 203 -17.61 10.40 -6.51
C VAL A 203 -17.15 9.88 -5.15
N GLY A 204 -17.82 8.87 -4.60
CA GLY A 204 -17.45 8.27 -3.32
C GLY A 204 -16.02 7.71 -3.35
N MET A 205 -15.64 7.01 -4.43
CA MET A 205 -14.28 6.50 -4.61
C MET A 205 -13.26 7.64 -4.78
N LEU A 206 -13.61 8.69 -5.52
CA LEU A 206 -12.73 9.86 -5.67
C LEU A 206 -12.40 10.49 -4.32
N LEU A 207 -13.40 10.72 -3.46
CA LEU A 207 -13.20 11.28 -2.11
C LEU A 207 -12.31 10.36 -1.25
N LEU A 208 -12.55 9.05 -1.31
CA LEU A 208 -11.74 8.07 -0.62
C LEU A 208 -10.28 8.10 -1.10
N CYS A 209 -10.04 8.10 -2.41
CA CYS A 209 -8.69 8.17 -2.97
C CYS A 209 -7.97 9.48 -2.61
N CYS A 210 -8.67 10.62 -2.63
CA CYS A 210 -8.10 11.91 -2.19
C CYS A 210 -7.63 11.85 -0.72
N GLY A 211 -8.46 11.32 0.18
CA GLY A 211 -8.07 11.12 1.57
C GLY A 211 -6.86 10.19 1.72
N TYR A 212 -6.81 9.12 0.93
CA TYR A 212 -5.67 8.20 0.93
C TYR A 212 -4.37 8.85 0.47
N VAL A 213 -4.41 9.63 -0.61
CA VAL A 213 -3.25 10.41 -1.09
C VAL A 213 -2.71 11.32 0.01
N VAL A 214 -3.60 12.07 0.69
CA VAL A 214 -3.21 12.96 1.79
C VAL A 214 -2.51 12.18 2.90
N LEU A 215 -3.07 11.05 3.34
CA LEU A 215 -2.47 10.23 4.40
C LEU A 215 -1.10 9.67 4.00
N LEU A 216 -0.94 9.18 2.76
CA LEU A 216 0.33 8.67 2.27
C LEU A 216 1.40 9.78 2.18
N VAL A 217 1.02 10.97 1.69
CA VAL A 217 1.94 12.10 1.62
C VAL A 217 2.35 12.58 3.02
N CYS A 218 1.39 12.68 3.95
CA CYS A 218 1.69 13.04 5.35
C CYS A 218 2.64 12.03 5.98
N ARG A 219 2.40 10.73 5.80
CA ARG A 219 3.26 9.65 6.28
C ARG A 219 4.66 9.75 5.70
N ALA A 220 4.78 9.89 4.37
CA ALA A 220 6.05 10.01 3.68
C ALA A 220 6.89 11.20 4.19
N ARG A 221 6.25 12.35 4.38
CA ARG A 221 6.94 13.54 4.92
C ARG A 221 7.44 13.33 6.36
N MET A 222 6.63 12.71 7.21
CA MET A 222 7.06 12.40 8.58
C MET A 222 8.24 11.42 8.60
N GLU A 223 8.27 10.43 7.72
CA GLU A 223 9.39 9.51 7.55
C GLU A 223 10.65 10.27 7.12
N GLU A 224 10.55 11.14 6.10
CA GLU A 224 11.68 11.97 5.63
C GLU A 224 12.20 12.92 6.70
N GLU A 225 11.32 13.58 7.46
CA GLU A 225 11.73 14.46 8.55
C GLU A 225 12.51 13.73 9.64
N MET A 226 12.04 12.55 10.04
CA MET A 226 12.70 11.75 11.07
C MET A 226 14.05 11.22 10.59
N LEU A 227 14.11 10.70 9.35
CA LEU A 227 15.36 10.23 8.74
C LEU A 227 16.38 11.36 8.56
N ALA A 228 15.96 12.53 8.06
CA ALA A 228 16.84 13.67 7.84
C ALA A 228 17.39 14.29 9.14
N LYS A 229 16.67 14.14 10.27
CA LYS A 229 17.15 14.54 11.60
C LYS A 229 18.16 13.55 12.17
N SER A 230 18.01 12.27 11.86
CA SER A 230 18.79 11.19 12.45
C SER A 230 20.06 10.85 11.66
N ASP A 231 20.04 11.07 10.33
CA ASP A 231 21.17 10.75 9.44
C ASP A 231 21.47 11.92 8.49
N PRO A 232 22.60 12.62 8.67
CA PRO A 232 23.04 13.67 7.75
C PRO A 232 23.22 13.17 6.31
N ALA A 233 23.63 11.90 6.08
CA ALA A 233 23.79 11.32 4.75
C ALA A 233 22.46 11.22 4.01
N TYR A 234 21.34 11.07 4.73
CA TYR A 234 20.02 11.05 4.14
C TYR A 234 19.66 12.36 3.41
N ARG A 235 20.20 13.50 3.84
CA ARG A 235 20.00 14.79 3.16
C ARG A 235 20.57 14.81 1.74
N HIS A 236 21.72 14.14 1.53
CA HIS A 236 22.29 13.98 0.19
C HIS A 236 21.41 13.09 -0.70
N TYR A 237 20.83 12.03 -0.12
CA TYR A 237 19.87 11.18 -0.81
C TYR A 237 18.60 11.95 -1.21
N LEU A 238 18.04 12.80 -0.31
CA LEU A 238 16.92 13.69 -0.62
C LEU A 238 17.19 14.63 -1.81
N ALA A 239 18.43 15.11 -1.93
CA ALA A 239 18.80 16.01 -3.01
C ALA A 239 18.86 15.33 -4.40
N ARG A 240 19.22 14.04 -4.45
CA ARG A 240 19.45 13.29 -5.69
C ARG A 240 18.24 12.50 -6.17
N THR A 241 17.39 12.03 -5.25
CA THR A 241 16.30 11.10 -5.57
C THR A 241 14.95 11.80 -5.53
N GLY A 242 14.04 11.44 -6.42
CA GLY A 242 12.69 11.99 -6.48
C GLY A 242 11.81 11.53 -5.31
N PHE A 243 10.77 12.28 -4.97
CA PHE A 243 9.82 11.92 -3.91
C PHE A 243 8.96 10.71 -4.31
N LEU A 244 8.02 10.91 -5.22
CA LEU A 244 7.15 9.88 -5.81
C LEU A 244 7.40 9.72 -7.31
N PHE A 245 8.04 10.70 -7.94
CA PHE A 245 8.42 10.66 -9.35
C PHE A 245 9.95 10.74 -9.48
N PRO A 246 10.56 10.00 -10.41
CA PRO A 246 11.99 10.08 -10.65
C PRO A 246 12.42 11.51 -11.00
N ARG A 247 13.57 11.96 -10.50
CA ARG A 247 14.19 13.17 -11.00
C ARG A 247 14.92 12.88 -12.30
N LEU A 248 14.87 13.79 -13.28
CA LEU A 248 15.59 13.63 -14.54
C LEU A 248 17.08 13.37 -14.34
N ALA A 249 17.69 14.00 -13.33
CA ALA A 249 19.08 13.78 -12.97
C ALA A 249 19.37 12.36 -12.41
N SER A 250 18.38 11.65 -11.87
CA SER A 250 18.55 10.28 -11.38
C SER A 250 18.45 9.21 -12.48
N LEU A 251 18.06 9.59 -13.69
CA LEU A 251 17.94 8.70 -14.84
C LEU A 251 19.22 8.68 -15.70
N ALA A 252 20.14 9.64 -15.47
CA ALA A 252 21.37 9.81 -16.26
C ALA A 252 22.63 9.19 -15.61
N GLY A 253 22.52 8.51 -14.50
CA GLY A 253 23.59 7.81 -13.78
C GLY A 253 23.14 6.42 -13.31
#